data_b987ff20482b06d67e9b62e5f88df490
#
_entry.id   b987ff20482b06d67e9b62e5f88df490
#
_cell.length_a   1.000
_cell.length_b   1.000
_cell.length_c   1.000
_cell.angle_alpha   90.00
_cell.angle_beta   90.00
_cell.angle_gamma   90.00
#
_symmetry.space_group_name_H-M   'P 1'
#
loop_
_entity.id
_entity.type
_entity.pdbx_description
1 polymer ?
#
loop_
_entity_poly.entity_id
_entity_poly.type
_entity_poly.pdbx_seq_one_letter_code
_entity_poly.pdbx_strand_id
1 'polypeptide(L)'
;MKTLTTCTTMMMLGAALLTAQAPAAPAAAPDTGYTATVRNSWNSVKRYVAASAEKMPAEHYGFKPAPEVRSFGELVGHLANEHYLLCAPLKGEANPMEKVDFEKTTAKADLVKAINDSNAYCDAAYAAAKDEPKTIATFSPARRDTPFRTMLLNVTHDNEHYGNMITYLRMKGIVPPSSAPGR
;
A
#
# COMPACT_ATOMS: atom_id res chain seq x y z
N MET A 1 -48.16 -52.05 -52.25
CA MET A 1 -46.73 -51.98 -51.95
C MET A 1 -46.54 -51.03 -50.79
N LYS A 2 -46.19 -51.54 -49.58
CA LYS A 2 -46.06 -50.74 -48.35
C LYS A 2 -44.56 -50.73 -48.05
N THR A 3 -43.91 -49.55 -48.11
CA THR A 3 -42.54 -49.33 -47.74
C THR A 3 -42.44 -49.06 -46.24
N LEU A 4 -41.75 -49.94 -45.51
CA LEU A 4 -41.36 -49.75 -44.11
C LEU A 4 -40.11 -48.85 -44.04
N THR A 5 -40.22 -47.73 -43.34
CA THR A 5 -39.09 -46.86 -43.01
C THR A 5 -38.61 -47.19 -41.59
N THR A 6 -37.42 -47.80 -41.48
CA THR A 6 -36.75 -48.07 -40.19
C THR A 6 -36.06 -46.82 -39.67
N CYS A 7 -36.47 -46.34 -38.51
CA CYS A 7 -35.85 -45.23 -37.79
C CYS A 7 -34.78 -45.79 -36.85
N THR A 8 -33.49 -45.52 -37.15
CA THR A 8 -32.35 -45.95 -36.32
C THR A 8 -32.05 -44.85 -35.29
N THR A 9 -32.36 -45.13 -34.04
CA THR A 9 -32.06 -44.20 -32.90
C THR A 9 -30.57 -44.40 -32.50
N MET A 10 -29.78 -43.37 -32.75
CA MET A 10 -28.34 -43.30 -32.36
C MET A 10 -28.25 -42.79 -30.92
N MET A 11 -27.89 -43.68 -30.00
CA MET A 11 -27.71 -43.39 -28.58
C MET A 11 -26.30 -42.81 -28.36
N MET A 12 -26.17 -41.50 -28.14
CA MET A 12 -24.92 -40.85 -27.79
C MET A 12 -24.61 -41.10 -26.30
N LEU A 13 -23.59 -41.93 -25.99
CA LEU A 13 -23.04 -42.02 -24.64
C LEU A 13 -22.14 -40.81 -24.39
N GLY A 14 -22.65 -39.84 -23.59
CA GLY A 14 -21.83 -38.73 -23.07
C GLY A 14 -20.94 -39.21 -21.93
N ALA A 15 -19.61 -39.34 -22.16
CA ALA A 15 -18.65 -39.57 -21.09
C ALA A 15 -18.48 -38.26 -20.26
N ALA A 16 -19.01 -38.25 -19.04
CA ALA A 16 -18.75 -37.16 -18.08
C ALA A 16 -17.31 -37.33 -17.55
N LEU A 17 -16.44 -36.41 -17.96
CA LEU A 17 -15.10 -36.24 -17.37
C LEU A 17 -15.26 -35.66 -15.96
N LEU A 18 -15.17 -36.51 -14.93
CA LEU A 18 -14.95 -36.02 -13.55
C LEU A 18 -13.56 -35.43 -13.47
N THR A 19 -13.44 -34.09 -13.49
CA THR A 19 -12.21 -33.43 -13.11
C THR A 19 -12.05 -33.51 -11.59
N ALA A 20 -11.18 -34.37 -11.12
CA ALA A 20 -10.79 -34.42 -9.72
C ALA A 20 -10.10 -33.10 -9.37
N GLN A 21 -10.74 -32.27 -8.57
CA GLN A 21 -10.19 -31.03 -8.04
C GLN A 21 -9.15 -31.40 -6.99
N ALA A 22 -7.89 -31.03 -7.21
CA ALA A 22 -6.83 -31.25 -6.22
C ALA A 22 -7.21 -30.56 -4.90
N PRO A 23 -6.96 -31.19 -3.73
CA PRO A 23 -7.24 -30.56 -2.45
C PRO A 23 -6.50 -29.22 -2.35
N ALA A 24 -7.21 -28.18 -1.94
CA ALA A 24 -6.61 -26.88 -1.70
C ALA A 24 -5.49 -27.03 -0.66
N ALA A 25 -4.32 -26.44 -0.95
CA ALA A 25 -3.21 -26.42 0.01
C ALA A 25 -3.71 -25.82 1.35
N PRO A 26 -3.30 -26.35 2.50
CA PRO A 26 -3.69 -25.81 3.80
C PRO A 26 -3.29 -24.34 3.85
N ALA A 27 -4.21 -23.51 4.33
CA ALA A 27 -3.93 -22.08 4.54
C ALA A 27 -2.70 -21.95 5.46
N ALA A 28 -1.71 -21.15 5.03
CA ALA A 28 -0.55 -20.86 5.86
C ALA A 28 -1.01 -20.33 7.23
N ALA A 29 -0.38 -20.83 8.30
CA ALA A 29 -0.64 -20.31 9.65
C ALA A 29 -0.47 -18.78 9.66
N PRO A 30 -1.33 -18.03 10.38
CA PRO A 30 -1.20 -16.58 10.43
C PRO A 30 0.19 -16.21 10.98
N ASP A 31 0.87 -15.31 10.25
CA ASP A 31 2.13 -14.72 10.73
C ASP A 31 1.80 -13.80 11.92
N THR A 32 2.14 -14.24 13.13
CA THR A 32 1.84 -13.56 14.39
C THR A 32 3.04 -12.79 14.95
N GLY A 33 4.15 -12.71 14.24
CA GLY A 33 5.35 -11.98 14.64
C GLY A 33 5.14 -10.47 14.74
N TYR A 34 6.08 -9.78 15.38
CA TYR A 34 6.02 -8.32 15.54
C TYR A 34 6.07 -7.60 14.19
N THR A 35 6.95 -8.04 13.29
CA THR A 35 7.04 -7.48 11.94
C THR A 35 5.76 -7.72 11.12
N ALA A 36 5.11 -8.87 11.29
CA ALA A 36 3.82 -9.14 10.67
C ALA A 36 2.72 -8.20 11.15
N THR A 37 2.67 -7.96 12.46
CA THR A 37 1.70 -7.02 13.05
C THR A 37 1.87 -5.62 12.48
N VAL A 38 3.11 -5.12 12.41
CA VAL A 38 3.40 -3.81 11.82
C VAL A 38 3.10 -3.78 10.32
N ARG A 39 3.37 -4.86 9.59
CA ARG A 39 3.02 -5.00 8.16
C ARG A 39 1.53 -4.87 7.92
N ASN A 40 0.70 -5.44 8.79
CA ASN A 40 -0.76 -5.31 8.70
C ASN A 40 -1.21 -3.85 8.92
N SER A 41 -0.58 -3.15 9.87
CA SER A 41 -0.83 -1.70 10.09
C SER A 41 -0.38 -0.86 8.89
N TRP A 42 0.79 -1.14 8.32
CA TRP A 42 1.29 -0.56 7.08
C TRP A 42 0.27 -0.73 5.95
N ASN A 43 -0.20 -1.95 5.71
CA ASN A 43 -1.18 -2.23 4.65
C ASN A 43 -2.48 -1.44 4.79
N SER A 44 -2.82 -1.01 5.98
CA SER A 44 -3.99 -0.17 6.22
C SER A 44 -3.70 1.30 5.98
N VAL A 45 -2.64 1.86 6.58
CA VAL A 45 -2.35 3.29 6.50
C VAL A 45 -1.91 3.72 5.10
N LYS A 46 -1.06 2.95 4.40
CA LYS A 46 -0.64 3.28 3.02
C LYS A 46 -1.82 3.42 2.07
N ARG A 47 -2.86 2.56 2.23
CA ARG A 47 -4.09 2.65 1.41
C ARG A 47 -4.87 3.92 1.69
N TYR A 48 -4.94 4.34 2.95
CA TYR A 48 -5.64 5.57 3.32
C TYR A 48 -4.90 6.80 2.80
N VAL A 49 -3.57 6.83 2.90
CA VAL A 49 -2.74 7.91 2.36
C VAL A 49 -2.90 8.00 0.84
N ALA A 50 -2.69 6.90 0.12
CA ALA A 50 -2.83 6.88 -1.34
C ALA A 50 -4.25 7.28 -1.80
N ALA A 51 -5.29 6.73 -1.18
CA ALA A 51 -6.67 7.08 -1.49
C ALA A 51 -6.99 8.56 -1.15
N SER A 52 -6.33 9.15 -0.15
CA SER A 52 -6.46 10.57 0.16
C SER A 52 -5.84 11.44 -0.92
N ALA A 53 -4.64 11.08 -1.39
CA ALA A 53 -3.98 11.76 -2.49
C ALA A 53 -4.85 11.72 -3.76
N GLU A 54 -5.43 10.57 -4.09
CA GLU A 54 -6.34 10.45 -5.24
C GLU A 54 -7.62 11.27 -5.10
N LYS A 55 -8.23 11.27 -3.90
CA LYS A 55 -9.52 11.95 -3.66
C LYS A 55 -9.43 13.46 -3.67
N MET A 56 -8.33 14.06 -3.21
CA MET A 56 -8.17 15.50 -3.19
C MET A 56 -8.13 16.05 -4.62
N PRO A 57 -9.01 16.99 -5.02
CA PRO A 57 -8.93 17.66 -6.31
C PRO A 57 -7.61 18.40 -6.50
N ALA A 58 -7.12 18.48 -7.74
CA ALA A 58 -5.83 19.09 -8.05
C ALA A 58 -5.74 20.55 -7.60
N GLU A 59 -6.81 21.30 -7.73
CA GLU A 59 -6.92 22.72 -7.31
C GLU A 59 -6.78 22.91 -5.79
N HIS A 60 -6.89 21.85 -5.01
CA HIS A 60 -6.76 21.89 -3.55
C HIS A 60 -5.40 21.35 -3.04
N TYR A 61 -4.50 20.94 -3.93
CA TYR A 61 -3.19 20.45 -3.51
C TYR A 61 -2.32 21.52 -2.83
N GLY A 62 -2.50 22.79 -3.21
CA GLY A 62 -1.84 23.91 -2.56
C GLY A 62 -2.51 24.39 -1.26
N PHE A 63 -3.61 23.78 -0.83
CA PHE A 63 -4.34 24.22 0.35
C PHE A 63 -3.56 23.96 1.65
N LYS A 64 -3.50 25.01 2.52
CA LYS A 64 -2.95 24.99 3.88
C LYS A 64 -4.03 25.46 4.86
N PRO A 65 -4.31 24.72 5.95
CA PRO A 65 -5.21 25.21 7.01
C PRO A 65 -4.68 26.44 7.75
N ALA A 66 -3.34 26.53 7.87
CA ALA A 66 -2.62 27.65 8.47
C ALA A 66 -1.30 27.88 7.70
N PRO A 67 -0.73 29.09 7.73
CA PRO A 67 0.50 29.41 6.99
C PRO A 67 1.70 28.52 7.35
N GLU A 68 1.80 28.12 8.62
CA GLU A 68 2.94 27.42 9.20
C GLU A 68 2.96 25.93 8.90
N VAL A 69 1.85 25.37 8.40
CA VAL A 69 1.76 23.93 8.09
C VAL A 69 2.04 23.66 6.60
N ARG A 70 2.38 22.42 6.29
CA ARG A 70 2.50 21.96 4.90
C ARG A 70 1.18 22.09 4.16
N SER A 71 1.22 22.36 2.87
CA SER A 71 0.06 22.16 2.00
C SER A 71 -0.28 20.66 1.87
N PHE A 72 -1.46 20.35 1.34
CA PHE A 72 -1.85 18.98 1.09
C PHE A 72 -0.85 18.26 0.16
N GLY A 73 -0.41 18.91 -0.91
CA GLY A 73 0.59 18.36 -1.82
C GLY A 73 1.96 18.16 -1.15
N GLU A 74 2.41 19.13 -0.35
CA GLU A 74 3.65 18.99 0.44
C GLU A 74 3.56 17.83 1.43
N LEU A 75 2.40 17.53 2.04
CA LEU A 75 2.21 16.34 2.89
C LEU A 75 2.38 15.04 2.10
N VAL A 76 1.79 14.96 0.90
CA VAL A 76 1.94 13.78 0.04
C VAL A 76 3.39 13.58 -0.36
N GLY A 77 4.08 14.65 -0.75
CA GLY A 77 5.51 14.62 -1.11
C GLY A 77 6.40 14.25 0.07
N HIS A 78 6.10 14.78 1.25
CA HIS A 78 6.79 14.46 2.50
C HIS A 78 6.74 12.96 2.81
N LEU A 79 5.54 12.37 2.77
CA LEU A 79 5.38 10.93 2.99
C LEU A 79 6.14 10.09 1.96
N ALA A 80 6.13 10.49 0.69
CA ALA A 80 6.92 9.80 -0.33
C ALA A 80 8.43 9.87 -0.06
N ASN A 81 8.96 11.02 0.40
CA ASN A 81 10.36 11.16 0.82
C ASN A 81 10.70 10.24 2.00
N GLU A 82 9.85 10.24 3.04
CA GLU A 82 10.06 9.46 4.26
C GLU A 82 9.97 7.94 4.01
N HIS A 83 9.11 7.49 3.10
CA HIS A 83 9.06 6.08 2.71
C HIS A 83 10.40 5.60 2.17
N TYR A 84 11.03 6.33 1.25
CA TYR A 84 12.34 5.96 0.73
C TYR A 84 13.43 6.03 1.81
N LEU A 85 13.39 7.06 2.66
CA LEU A 85 14.35 7.24 3.76
C LEU A 85 14.31 6.08 4.76
N LEU A 86 13.11 5.60 5.12
CA LEU A 86 12.93 4.57 6.14
C LEU A 86 12.98 3.15 5.58
N CYS A 87 12.56 2.94 4.33
CA CYS A 87 12.52 1.61 3.74
C CYS A 87 13.84 1.18 3.09
N ALA A 88 14.70 2.09 2.64
CA ALA A 88 16.00 1.76 2.08
C ALA A 88 16.91 1.02 3.09
N PRO A 89 17.05 1.45 4.36
CA PRO A 89 17.79 0.70 5.37
C PRO A 89 17.23 -0.69 5.65
N LEU A 90 15.92 -0.88 5.58
CA LEU A 90 15.29 -2.20 5.75
C LEU A 90 15.73 -3.18 4.66
N LYS A 91 15.94 -2.68 3.44
CA LYS A 91 16.46 -3.45 2.30
C LYS A 91 17.98 -3.57 2.30
N GLY A 92 18.69 -2.81 3.16
CA GLY A 92 20.15 -2.72 3.16
C GLY A 92 20.72 -1.95 1.97
N GLU A 93 19.94 -1.03 1.40
CA GLU A 93 20.29 -0.20 0.25
C GLU A 93 20.50 1.26 0.66
N ALA A 94 21.20 2.03 -0.19
CA ALA A 94 21.15 3.50 -0.12
C ALA A 94 19.77 3.99 -0.59
N ASN A 95 19.34 5.15 -0.07
CA ASN A 95 18.08 5.74 -0.52
C ASN A 95 18.14 6.06 -2.03
N PRO A 96 17.34 5.42 -2.89
CA PRO A 96 17.39 5.64 -4.34
C PRO A 96 16.90 7.04 -4.75
N MET A 97 16.18 7.72 -3.85
CA MET A 97 15.62 9.06 -4.08
C MET A 97 16.28 10.15 -3.20
N GLU A 98 17.50 9.91 -2.68
CA GLU A 98 18.21 10.85 -1.79
C GLU A 98 18.34 12.27 -2.35
N LYS A 99 18.42 12.40 -3.68
CA LYS A 99 18.56 13.70 -4.36
C LYS A 99 17.23 14.30 -4.83
N VAL A 100 16.13 13.61 -4.59
CA VAL A 100 14.78 14.04 -4.98
C VAL A 100 14.05 14.57 -3.75
N ASP A 101 13.38 15.70 -3.91
CA ASP A 101 12.54 16.27 -2.87
C ASP A 101 11.11 16.43 -3.43
N PHE A 102 10.28 15.45 -3.13
CA PHE A 102 8.89 15.43 -3.60
C PHE A 102 8.03 16.52 -2.97
N GLU A 103 8.44 17.14 -1.84
CA GLU A 103 7.73 18.30 -1.27
C GLU A 103 7.76 19.52 -2.22
N LYS A 104 8.71 19.58 -3.14
CA LYS A 104 8.79 20.62 -4.18
C LYS A 104 7.95 20.33 -5.42
N THR A 105 7.36 19.15 -5.52
CA THR A 105 6.48 18.77 -6.62
C THR A 105 5.11 19.38 -6.42
N THR A 106 4.55 20.02 -7.45
CA THR A 106 3.26 20.71 -7.36
C THR A 106 2.14 20.00 -8.11
N ALA A 107 2.47 19.21 -9.14
CA ALA A 107 1.49 18.52 -9.95
C ALA A 107 0.90 17.32 -9.19
N LYS A 108 -0.42 17.25 -9.06
CA LYS A 108 -1.13 16.13 -8.43
C LYS A 108 -0.72 14.78 -9.00
N ALA A 109 -0.68 14.66 -10.33
CA ALA A 109 -0.38 13.38 -10.99
C ALA A 109 1.01 12.84 -10.59
N ASP A 110 2.01 13.71 -10.49
CA ASP A 110 3.37 13.34 -10.12
C ASP A 110 3.45 12.96 -8.63
N LEU A 111 2.73 13.67 -7.76
CA LEU A 111 2.66 13.35 -6.33
C LEU A 111 1.91 12.04 -6.06
N VAL A 112 0.81 11.78 -6.77
CA VAL A 112 0.10 10.50 -6.72
C VAL A 112 0.99 9.37 -7.19
N LYS A 113 1.75 9.57 -8.25
CA LYS A 113 2.74 8.60 -8.72
C LYS A 113 3.82 8.38 -7.67
N ALA A 114 4.39 9.44 -7.10
CA ALA A 114 5.46 9.36 -6.11
C ALA A 114 5.04 8.57 -4.86
N ILE A 115 3.84 8.83 -4.31
CA ILE A 115 3.34 8.09 -3.15
C ILE A 115 3.06 6.62 -3.46
N ASN A 116 2.55 6.30 -4.65
CA ASN A 116 2.32 4.91 -5.05
C ASN A 116 3.63 4.15 -5.28
N ASP A 117 4.62 4.76 -5.94
CA ASP A 117 5.95 4.17 -6.15
C ASP A 117 6.67 3.93 -4.81
N SER A 118 6.63 4.90 -3.90
CA SER A 118 7.23 4.77 -2.56
C SER A 118 6.53 3.72 -1.71
N ASN A 119 5.21 3.58 -1.82
CA ASN A 119 4.45 2.49 -1.20
C ASN A 119 4.94 1.13 -1.70
N ALA A 120 5.07 0.95 -3.01
CA ALA A 120 5.56 -0.30 -3.60
C ALA A 120 7.00 -0.63 -3.18
N TYR A 121 7.86 0.39 -3.06
CA TYR A 121 9.22 0.26 -2.55
C TYR A 121 9.24 -0.24 -1.10
N CYS A 122 8.41 0.34 -0.24
CA CYS A 122 8.24 -0.09 1.15
C CYS A 122 7.61 -1.48 1.26
N ASP A 123 6.66 -1.84 0.40
CA ASP A 123 6.06 -3.18 0.40
C ASP A 123 7.11 -4.27 0.26
N ALA A 124 8.08 -4.09 -0.64
CA ALA A 124 9.20 -5.03 -0.80
C ALA A 124 10.09 -5.09 0.45
N ALA A 125 10.35 -3.94 1.09
CA ALA A 125 11.13 -3.87 2.33
C ALA A 125 10.42 -4.58 3.49
N TYR A 126 9.13 -4.34 3.65
CA TYR A 126 8.30 -4.96 4.70
C TYR A 126 8.14 -6.47 4.49
N ALA A 127 8.01 -6.93 3.24
CA ALA A 127 7.91 -8.36 2.92
C ALA A 127 9.20 -9.13 3.27
N ALA A 128 10.35 -8.48 3.12
CA ALA A 128 11.65 -9.08 3.44
C ALA A 128 12.02 -9.00 4.93
N ALA A 129 11.39 -8.12 5.71
CA ALA A 129 11.71 -7.92 7.12
C ALA A 129 11.29 -9.12 7.97
N LYS A 130 12.16 -9.49 8.93
CA LYS A 130 11.97 -10.60 9.87
C LYS A 130 12.22 -10.14 11.30
N ASP A 131 11.67 -10.88 12.25
CA ASP A 131 11.90 -10.70 13.69
C ASP A 131 13.30 -11.22 14.08
N GLU A 132 14.34 -10.51 13.65
CA GLU A 132 15.74 -10.85 13.91
C GLU A 132 16.38 -9.84 14.87
N PRO A 133 17.27 -10.28 15.77
CA PRO A 133 18.00 -9.40 16.70
C PRO A 133 19.16 -8.67 16.01
N LYS A 134 18.90 -8.04 14.85
CA LYS A 134 19.92 -7.25 14.13
C LYS A 134 19.60 -5.76 14.20
N THR A 135 20.61 -4.94 14.03
CA THR A 135 20.47 -3.50 13.89
C THR A 135 20.86 -3.05 12.49
N ILE A 136 20.15 -2.05 12.00
CA ILE A 136 20.39 -1.38 10.71
C ILE A 136 20.72 0.10 10.98
N ALA A 137 21.44 0.75 10.08
CA ALA A 137 21.64 2.20 10.12
C ALA A 137 20.39 2.90 9.61
N THR A 138 19.89 3.90 10.37
CA THR A 138 18.71 4.69 9.98
C THR A 138 19.00 6.18 10.13
N PHE A 139 18.53 7.02 9.22
CA PHE A 139 18.74 8.48 9.17
C PHE A 139 20.22 8.90 9.04
N SER A 140 21.13 8.20 9.65
CA SER A 140 22.57 8.42 9.55
C SER A 140 23.33 7.14 9.87
N PRO A 141 24.60 7.00 9.43
CA PRO A 141 25.42 5.81 9.74
C PRO A 141 25.63 5.56 11.23
N ALA A 142 25.55 6.61 12.05
CA ALA A 142 25.73 6.52 13.50
C ALA A 142 24.48 6.06 14.26
N ARG A 143 23.30 6.28 13.69
CA ARG A 143 22.03 5.88 14.33
C ARG A 143 21.70 4.44 13.95
N ARG A 144 21.57 3.60 14.99
CA ARG A 144 21.23 2.18 14.84
C ARG A 144 19.85 1.90 15.41
N ASP A 145 19.01 1.23 14.63
CA ASP A 145 17.69 0.78 15.04
C ASP A 145 17.46 -0.68 14.63
N THR A 146 16.45 -1.32 15.17
CA THR A 146 16.00 -2.63 14.68
C THR A 146 15.07 -2.47 13.48
N PRO A 147 14.96 -3.48 12.59
CA PRO A 147 13.96 -3.46 11.52
C PRO A 147 12.55 -3.20 12.04
N PHE A 148 12.15 -3.87 13.12
CA PHE A 148 10.84 -3.67 13.75
C PHE A 148 10.61 -2.20 14.13
N ARG A 149 11.56 -1.55 14.83
CA ARG A 149 11.43 -0.16 15.23
C ARG A 149 11.34 0.80 14.03
N THR A 150 12.12 0.53 12.97
CA THR A 150 12.09 1.35 11.76
C THR A 150 10.74 1.23 11.04
N MET A 151 10.22 0.01 10.91
CA MET A 151 8.88 -0.23 10.35
C MET A 151 7.78 0.44 11.19
N LEU A 152 7.85 0.31 12.53
CA LEU A 152 6.90 0.94 13.44
C LEU A 152 6.94 2.47 13.31
N LEU A 153 8.14 3.06 13.23
CA LEU A 153 8.30 4.49 13.05
C LEU A 153 7.63 4.96 11.75
N ASN A 154 7.84 4.26 10.64
CA ASN A 154 7.20 4.59 9.36
C ASN A 154 5.66 4.56 9.48
N VAL A 155 5.10 3.49 10.06
CA VAL A 155 3.64 3.37 10.23
C VAL A 155 3.07 4.45 11.15
N THR A 156 3.75 4.78 12.24
CA THR A 156 3.27 5.83 13.17
C THR A 156 3.35 7.21 12.55
N HIS A 157 4.39 7.50 11.78
CA HIS A 157 4.56 8.72 11.02
C HIS A 157 3.46 8.88 9.94
N ASP A 158 3.19 7.82 9.19
CA ASP A 158 2.09 7.80 8.23
C ASP A 158 0.73 8.06 8.89
N ASN A 159 0.48 7.46 10.05
CA ASN A 159 -0.77 7.69 10.78
C ASN A 159 -0.90 9.13 11.29
N GLU A 160 0.19 9.74 11.75
CA GLU A 160 0.23 11.17 12.12
C GLU A 160 -0.18 12.05 10.95
N HIS A 161 0.46 11.87 9.80
CA HIS A 161 0.16 12.67 8.62
C HIS A 161 -1.18 12.32 7.96
N TYR A 162 -1.62 11.06 8.03
CA TYR A 162 -2.97 10.71 7.61
C TYR A 162 -4.02 11.43 8.47
N GLY A 163 -3.80 11.57 9.79
CA GLY A 163 -4.63 12.39 10.66
C GLY A 163 -4.72 13.86 10.20
N ASN A 164 -3.58 14.42 9.77
CA ASN A 164 -3.57 15.75 9.16
C ASN A 164 -4.38 15.75 7.85
N MET A 165 -4.14 14.83 6.92
CA MET A 165 -4.86 14.73 5.63
C MET A 165 -6.38 14.60 5.81
N ILE A 166 -6.87 13.90 6.85
CA ILE A 166 -8.28 13.81 7.21
C ILE A 166 -8.86 15.22 7.43
N THR A 167 -8.16 16.06 8.17
CA THR A 167 -8.61 17.44 8.46
C THR A 167 -8.68 18.26 7.17
N TYR A 168 -7.66 18.18 6.32
CA TYR A 168 -7.62 18.92 5.03
C TYR A 168 -8.77 18.49 4.10
N LEU A 169 -9.01 17.16 3.98
CA LEU A 169 -10.13 16.64 3.19
C LEU A 169 -11.48 17.17 3.68
N ARG A 170 -11.73 17.09 4.99
CA ARG A 170 -12.98 17.58 5.61
C ARG A 170 -13.18 19.08 5.42
N MET A 171 -12.14 19.88 5.50
CA MET A 171 -12.21 21.33 5.23
C MET A 171 -12.57 21.62 3.77
N LYS A 172 -12.38 20.68 2.87
CA LYS A 172 -12.82 20.75 1.46
C LYS A 172 -14.13 19.98 1.19
N GLY A 173 -14.86 19.58 2.23
CA GLY A 173 -16.12 18.85 2.09
C GLY A 173 -15.96 17.39 1.59
N ILE A 174 -14.76 16.85 1.65
CA ILE A 174 -14.44 15.50 1.14
C ILE A 174 -14.46 14.50 2.30
N VAL A 175 -15.21 13.41 2.14
CA VAL A 175 -15.23 12.31 3.12
C VAL A 175 -13.90 11.56 3.07
N PRO A 176 -13.14 11.48 4.19
CA PRO A 176 -11.86 10.76 4.22
C PRO A 176 -12.02 9.26 3.92
N PRO A 177 -11.00 8.61 3.35
CA PRO A 177 -11.06 7.17 3.03
C PRO A 177 -11.42 6.30 4.23
N SER A 178 -10.90 6.62 5.43
CA SER A 178 -11.22 5.87 6.65
C SER A 178 -12.65 6.07 7.17
N SER A 179 -13.41 7.01 6.63
CA SER A 179 -14.80 7.30 7.01
C SER A 179 -15.80 6.98 5.88
N ALA A 180 -15.33 6.42 4.76
CA ALA A 180 -16.21 6.08 3.64
C ALA A 180 -17.11 4.88 3.99
N PRO A 181 -18.40 4.88 3.56
CA PRO A 181 -19.30 3.74 3.74
C PRO A 181 -18.77 2.48 3.02
N GLY A 182 -19.03 1.29 3.57
CA GLY A 182 -18.72 0.02 2.89
C GLY A 182 -17.30 -0.50 3.08
N ARG A 183 -16.70 -0.27 4.25
CA ARG A 183 -15.47 -0.95 4.68
C ARG A 183 -15.70 -2.37 5.09
#